data_cc99729317a7b75d62b4a94d360e9e98
#
_entry.id   cc99729317a7b75d62b4a94d360e9e98
#
_cell.length_a   1.000
_cell.length_b   1.000
_cell.length_c   1.000
_cell.angle_alpha   90.00
_cell.angle_beta   90.00
_cell.angle_gamma   90.00
#
_symmetry.space_group_name_H-M   'P 1'
#
loop_
_entity.id
_entity.type
_entity.pdbx_description
1 polymer ?
#
loop_
_entity_poly.entity_id
_entity_poly.type
_entity_poly.pdbx_seq_one_letter_code
_entity_poly.pdbx_strand_id
1 'polypeptide(L)'
;MASVNITDLISTMCPKTADQWHFKRFNKNPIIIPDKTHPWEAKATFNPAALRIGNTTHILYRALSEDNTSSIGYASTKDGVSILERQALPVYIPRENFELKKVTGGNSGCEDPRLTKIGKIIYMCYTAFDGIGPPRVAVTSITEKNFLLKNWQWEKPVIITPAGFDDKDTCIFPEKTNGKYFILHRMGNEICGDYLKSLNFKTETVRKCIRIIGPRINKWDNAKVGISAPPIK
;
A
#
# COMPACT_ATOMS: atom_id res chain seq x y z
N MET A 1 -13.61 -23.07 -22.65
CA MET A 1 -13.66 -22.13 -21.51
C MET A 1 -13.15 -20.80 -22.02
N ALA A 2 -14.03 -19.81 -22.16
CA ALA A 2 -13.65 -18.51 -22.71
C ALA A 2 -12.68 -17.80 -21.73
N SER A 3 -11.53 -17.40 -22.21
CA SER A 3 -10.61 -16.56 -21.47
C SER A 3 -11.26 -15.19 -21.29
N VAL A 4 -11.66 -14.87 -20.07
CA VAL A 4 -12.12 -13.51 -19.75
C VAL A 4 -10.92 -12.60 -19.90
N ASN A 5 -10.98 -11.71 -20.87
CA ASN A 5 -9.93 -10.73 -21.13
C ASN A 5 -9.93 -9.70 -19.99
N ILE A 6 -8.76 -9.40 -19.41
CA ILE A 6 -8.62 -8.39 -18.35
C ILE A 6 -9.19 -7.04 -18.79
N THR A 7 -9.07 -6.70 -20.07
CA THR A 7 -9.64 -5.49 -20.66
C THR A 7 -11.16 -5.47 -20.51
N ASP A 8 -11.83 -6.62 -20.61
CA ASP A 8 -13.29 -6.72 -20.45
C ASP A 8 -13.71 -6.58 -18.98
N LEU A 9 -12.87 -7.07 -18.05
CA LEU A 9 -13.10 -6.90 -16.62
C LEU A 9 -13.00 -5.42 -16.21
N ILE A 10 -12.00 -4.72 -16.73
CA ILE A 10 -11.81 -3.28 -16.46
C ILE A 10 -12.93 -2.45 -17.11
N SER A 11 -13.39 -2.83 -18.31
CA SER A 11 -14.46 -2.11 -18.99
C SER A 11 -15.83 -2.29 -18.34
N THR A 12 -16.08 -3.41 -17.66
CA THR A 12 -17.32 -3.65 -16.91
C THR A 12 -17.31 -3.00 -15.53
N MET A 13 -16.13 -2.71 -14.97
CA MET A 13 -15.98 -2.02 -13.67
C MET A 13 -15.96 -0.48 -13.80
N CYS A 14 -15.80 0.06 -15.00
CA CYS A 14 -15.84 1.50 -15.22
C CYS A 14 -17.26 1.91 -15.62
N PRO A 15 -17.97 2.76 -14.85
CA PRO A 15 -19.26 3.26 -15.26
C PRO A 15 -19.13 3.99 -16.60
N LYS A 16 -20.06 3.72 -17.52
CA LYS A 16 -20.06 4.23 -18.90
C LYS A 16 -20.10 5.78 -19.04
N THR A 17 -20.15 6.50 -17.91
CA THR A 17 -20.15 7.96 -17.86
C THR A 17 -19.16 8.42 -16.78
N ALA A 18 -17.91 8.67 -17.18
CA ALA A 18 -16.87 9.25 -16.33
C ALA A 18 -17.25 10.64 -15.76
N ASP A 19 -18.29 11.28 -16.31
CA ASP A 19 -18.73 12.62 -15.94
C ASP A 19 -19.54 12.69 -14.63
N GLN A 20 -19.84 11.56 -13.98
CA GLN A 20 -20.68 11.55 -12.76
C GLN A 20 -19.89 11.53 -11.45
N TRP A 21 -18.56 11.32 -11.48
CA TRP A 21 -17.77 11.22 -10.26
C TRP A 21 -16.83 12.41 -10.10
N HIS A 22 -17.28 13.44 -9.41
CA HIS A 22 -16.44 14.58 -9.06
C HIS A 22 -15.97 14.45 -7.61
N PHE A 23 -14.69 14.22 -7.41
CA PHE A 23 -14.08 14.29 -6.08
C PHE A 23 -13.90 15.76 -5.68
N LYS A 24 -14.61 16.17 -4.64
CA LYS A 24 -14.42 17.50 -4.04
C LYS A 24 -13.44 17.38 -2.88
N ARG A 25 -12.36 18.16 -2.94
CA ARG A 25 -11.43 18.22 -1.82
C ARG A 25 -12.13 18.77 -0.59
N PHE A 26 -12.00 18.04 0.54
CA PHE A 26 -12.50 18.50 1.82
C PHE A 26 -11.68 19.73 2.28
N ASN A 27 -12.35 20.77 2.74
CA ASN A 27 -11.73 22.07 3.07
C ASN A 27 -10.80 22.02 4.30
N LYS A 28 -10.96 21.03 5.18
CA LYS A 28 -10.10 20.81 6.35
C LYS A 28 -8.96 19.81 6.11
N ASN A 29 -8.71 19.40 4.85
CA ASN A 29 -7.52 18.61 4.54
C ASN A 29 -6.24 19.45 4.71
N PRO A 30 -5.13 18.86 5.17
CA PRO A 30 -4.95 17.45 5.55
C PRO A 30 -5.54 17.13 6.93
N ILE A 31 -6.10 15.92 7.09
CA ILE A 31 -6.68 15.45 8.37
C ILE A 31 -5.63 14.85 9.33
N ILE A 32 -4.45 14.51 8.83
CA ILE A 32 -3.29 14.05 9.61
C ILE A 32 -2.10 14.89 9.16
N ILE A 33 -1.48 15.60 10.08
CA ILE A 33 -0.29 16.42 9.86
C ILE A 33 0.88 15.88 10.69
N PRO A 34 2.15 16.18 10.34
CA PRO A 34 3.30 15.82 11.16
C PRO A 34 3.14 16.34 12.59
N ASP A 35 3.57 15.51 13.56
CA ASP A 35 3.62 15.91 14.96
C ASP A 35 5.09 16.03 15.38
N LYS A 36 5.52 17.26 15.70
CA LYS A 36 6.90 17.55 16.10
C LYS A 36 7.29 16.95 17.44
N THR A 37 6.32 16.55 18.26
CA THR A 37 6.56 15.87 19.53
C THR A 37 6.86 14.39 19.36
N HIS A 38 6.59 13.83 18.17
CA HIS A 38 6.86 12.45 17.78
C HIS A 38 8.03 12.40 16.78
N PRO A 39 9.27 12.16 17.18
CA PRO A 39 10.44 12.20 16.28
C PRO A 39 10.31 11.34 15.02
N TRP A 40 9.60 10.21 15.11
CA TRP A 40 9.41 9.27 14.01
C TRP A 40 8.47 9.77 12.88
N GLU A 41 7.66 10.83 13.13
CA GLU A 41 6.76 11.44 12.15
C GLU A 41 6.92 12.96 12.03
N ALA A 42 7.98 13.51 12.62
CA ALA A 42 8.16 14.96 12.75
C ALA A 42 8.32 15.68 11.42
N LYS A 43 8.80 15.02 10.37
CA LYS A 43 9.08 15.64 9.07
C LYS A 43 7.89 15.62 8.13
N ALA A 44 7.20 14.47 7.97
CA ALA A 44 6.08 14.35 7.04
C ALA A 44 5.16 13.18 7.39
N THR A 45 3.86 13.31 7.03
CA THR A 45 2.87 12.23 7.06
C THR A 45 2.15 12.22 5.70
N PHE A 46 2.09 11.07 5.02
CA PHE A 46 1.57 10.98 3.66
C PHE A 46 1.27 9.53 3.24
N ASN A 47 0.79 9.34 2.01
CA ASN A 47 0.53 8.05 1.36
C ASN A 47 -0.19 7.02 2.24
N PRO A 48 -1.41 7.32 2.74
CA PRO A 48 -2.12 6.43 3.64
C PRO A 48 -2.76 5.24 2.93
N ALA A 49 -2.87 4.14 3.66
CA ALA A 49 -3.86 3.08 3.42
C ALA A 49 -5.08 3.32 4.30
N ALA A 50 -6.26 2.99 3.80
CA ALA A 50 -7.50 3.01 4.57
C ALA A 50 -8.19 1.64 4.49
N LEU A 51 -8.63 1.15 5.65
CA LEU A 51 -9.37 -0.11 5.77
C LEU A 51 -10.58 0.08 6.66
N ARG A 52 -11.79 -0.16 6.13
CA ARG A 52 -13.01 -0.10 6.93
C ARG A 52 -13.30 -1.45 7.57
N ILE A 53 -13.47 -1.46 8.88
CA ILE A 53 -13.95 -2.63 9.65
C ILE A 53 -15.12 -2.16 10.54
N GLY A 54 -16.28 -2.71 10.31
CA GLY A 54 -17.51 -2.22 10.95
C GLY A 54 -17.76 -0.75 10.63
N ASN A 55 -17.94 0.07 11.64
CA ASN A 55 -18.20 1.52 11.51
C ASN A 55 -16.93 2.38 11.62
N THR A 56 -15.75 1.77 11.67
CA THR A 56 -14.49 2.49 11.83
C THR A 56 -13.63 2.30 10.57
N THR A 57 -13.09 3.40 10.08
CA THR A 57 -12.04 3.41 9.06
C THR A 57 -10.70 3.55 9.76
N HIS A 58 -9.86 2.55 9.61
CA HIS A 58 -8.50 2.49 10.11
C HIS A 58 -7.55 3.04 9.04
N ILE A 59 -6.67 3.93 9.42
CA ILE A 59 -5.74 4.62 8.52
C ILE A 59 -4.32 4.24 8.96
N LEU A 60 -3.57 3.57 8.10
CA LEU A 60 -2.13 3.41 8.24
C LEU A 60 -1.45 4.36 7.27
N TYR A 61 -0.54 5.19 7.76
CA TYR A 61 0.09 6.21 6.95
C TYR A 61 1.62 6.12 7.03
N ARG A 62 2.28 6.45 5.93
CA ARG A 62 3.71 6.66 5.95
C ARG A 62 4.03 7.89 6.77
N ALA A 63 4.93 7.73 7.71
CA ALA A 63 5.49 8.78 8.55
C ALA A 63 6.99 8.88 8.28
N LEU A 64 7.51 10.09 8.19
CA LEU A 64 8.92 10.36 7.92
C LEU A 64 9.55 11.12 9.09
N SER A 65 10.61 10.59 9.63
CA SER A 65 11.44 11.23 10.65
C SER A 65 12.42 12.25 10.03
N GLU A 66 13.02 13.09 10.85
CA GLU A 66 13.98 14.12 10.39
C GLU A 66 15.22 13.49 9.72
N ASP A 67 15.60 12.28 10.09
CA ASP A 67 16.71 11.54 9.46
C ASP A 67 16.33 10.83 8.16
N ASN A 68 15.12 11.06 7.64
CA ASN A 68 14.57 10.42 6.44
C ASN A 68 14.32 8.90 6.57
N THR A 69 14.04 8.41 7.77
CA THR A 69 13.55 7.03 7.97
C THR A 69 12.02 6.99 7.93
N SER A 70 11.46 6.12 7.11
CA SER A 70 10.02 5.91 7.01
C SER A 70 9.56 4.82 7.96
N SER A 71 8.50 5.09 8.71
CA SER A 71 7.76 4.17 9.57
C SER A 71 6.26 4.23 9.23
N ILE A 72 5.46 3.33 9.80
CA ILE A 72 4.00 3.34 9.59
C ILE A 72 3.31 3.79 10.87
N GLY A 73 2.55 4.89 10.76
CA GLY A 73 1.67 5.38 11.81
C GLY A 73 0.25 4.85 11.69
N TYR A 74 -0.55 5.05 12.73
CA TYR A 74 -1.95 4.65 12.76
C TYR A 74 -2.84 5.77 13.29
N ALA A 75 -3.98 5.92 12.62
CA ALA A 75 -5.10 6.71 13.08
C ALA A 75 -6.43 6.02 12.73
N SER A 76 -7.53 6.47 13.32
CA SER A 76 -8.86 5.99 12.98
C SER A 76 -9.88 7.11 12.90
N THR A 77 -10.95 6.87 12.14
CA THR A 77 -12.06 7.81 11.94
C THR A 77 -13.37 7.06 11.70
N LYS A 78 -14.51 7.67 11.99
CA LYS A 78 -15.84 7.15 11.63
C LYS A 78 -16.41 7.82 10.38
N ASP A 79 -16.11 9.10 10.20
CA ASP A 79 -16.68 9.97 9.17
C ASP A 79 -15.72 10.27 8.01
N GLY A 80 -14.47 9.78 8.11
CA GLY A 80 -13.43 10.02 7.11
C GLY A 80 -12.68 11.35 7.27
N VAL A 81 -13.01 12.17 8.25
CA VAL A 81 -12.45 13.52 8.44
C VAL A 81 -12.06 13.84 9.87
N SER A 82 -12.81 13.37 10.85
CA SER A 82 -12.51 13.58 12.28
C SER A 82 -11.70 12.43 12.82
N ILE A 83 -10.48 12.71 13.27
CA ILE A 83 -9.61 11.68 13.85
C ILE A 83 -10.14 11.34 15.26
N LEU A 84 -10.47 10.07 15.48
CA LEU A 84 -10.90 9.53 16.75
C LEU A 84 -9.73 9.11 17.62
N GLU A 85 -8.72 8.51 16.99
CA GLU A 85 -7.55 7.95 17.65
C GLU A 85 -6.35 8.14 16.74
N ARG A 86 -5.19 8.50 17.31
CA ARG A 86 -3.88 8.48 16.67
C ARG A 86 -2.90 7.90 17.67
N GLN A 87 -2.13 6.90 17.25
CA GLN A 87 -1.13 6.27 18.12
C GLN A 87 0.10 7.17 18.26
N ALA A 88 0.60 7.30 19.49
CA ALA A 88 1.82 8.07 19.79
C ALA A 88 3.10 7.36 19.33
N LEU A 89 3.05 6.04 19.11
CA LEU A 89 4.15 5.23 18.62
C LEU A 89 3.81 4.65 17.25
N PRO A 90 4.81 4.42 16.39
CA PRO A 90 4.58 3.78 15.10
C PRO A 90 4.08 2.34 15.29
N VAL A 91 3.19 1.90 14.42
CA VAL A 91 2.61 0.56 14.46
C VAL A 91 3.42 -0.46 13.65
N TYR A 92 4.36 0.03 12.86
CA TYR A 92 5.37 -0.75 12.17
C TYR A 92 6.62 0.09 11.92
N ILE A 93 7.79 -0.46 12.21
CA ILE A 93 9.09 0.17 12.04
C ILE A 93 10.02 -0.73 11.22
N PRO A 94 11.04 -0.18 10.57
CA PRO A 94 12.08 -0.97 9.92
C PRO A 94 12.71 -1.98 10.90
N ARG A 95 12.78 -3.25 10.51
CA ARG A 95 13.30 -4.33 11.35
C ARG A 95 14.07 -5.42 10.59
N GLU A 96 13.94 -5.46 9.27
CA GLU A 96 14.67 -6.40 8.41
C GLU A 96 15.76 -5.67 7.61
N ASN A 97 16.80 -6.38 7.19
CA ASN A 97 17.94 -5.79 6.49
C ASN A 97 17.59 -4.99 5.24
N PHE A 98 16.46 -5.33 4.60
CA PHE A 98 15.98 -4.64 3.41
C PHE A 98 15.14 -3.38 3.72
N GLU A 99 14.94 -3.05 5.00
CA GLU A 99 14.23 -1.87 5.50
C GLU A 99 15.17 -0.92 6.24
N LEU A 100 16.23 -1.48 6.84
CA LEU A 100 17.14 -0.74 7.69
C LEU A 100 17.99 0.22 6.88
N LYS A 101 18.12 1.45 7.37
CA LYS A 101 18.93 2.51 6.77
C LYS A 101 20.39 2.10 6.62
N LYS A 102 20.91 2.10 5.40
CA LYS A 102 22.30 1.84 5.06
C LYS A 102 23.06 3.08 4.59
N VAL A 103 22.35 4.15 4.24
CA VAL A 103 22.94 5.41 3.80
C VAL A 103 22.54 6.52 4.76
N THR A 104 23.52 7.09 5.47
CA THR A 104 23.28 8.21 6.40
C THR A 104 22.68 9.39 5.65
N GLY A 105 21.57 9.95 6.18
CA GLY A 105 20.85 11.06 5.56
C GLY A 105 20.00 10.69 4.33
N GLY A 106 20.18 9.49 3.79
CA GLY A 106 19.34 8.97 2.68
C GLY A 106 17.94 8.53 3.15
N ASN A 107 17.03 8.38 2.21
CA ASN A 107 15.72 7.80 2.46
C ASN A 107 15.84 6.29 2.72
N SER A 108 15.00 5.77 3.61
CA SER A 108 14.91 4.33 3.88
C SER A 108 13.63 4.00 4.66
N GLY A 109 13.40 2.72 4.89
CA GLY A 109 12.36 2.26 5.80
C GLY A 109 11.19 1.59 5.12
N CYS A 110 10.03 1.72 5.74
CA CYS A 110 8.77 1.12 5.33
C CYS A 110 7.87 2.21 4.77
N GLU A 111 7.59 2.14 3.45
CA GLU A 111 6.94 3.22 2.72
C GLU A 111 5.57 2.77 2.19
N ASP A 112 4.64 3.71 2.10
CA ASP A 112 3.42 3.64 1.30
C ASP A 112 2.60 2.36 1.52
N PRO A 113 2.07 2.12 2.73
CA PRO A 113 1.32 0.91 3.05
C PRO A 113 0.06 0.77 2.18
N ARG A 114 -0.31 -0.48 1.89
CA ARG A 114 -1.58 -0.85 1.25
C ARG A 114 -2.19 -2.01 2.03
N LEU A 115 -3.42 -1.85 2.49
CA LEU A 115 -4.10 -2.84 3.32
C LEU A 115 -5.17 -3.59 2.55
N THR A 116 -5.16 -4.91 2.63
CA THR A 116 -6.24 -5.75 2.11
C THR A 116 -6.64 -6.77 3.16
N LYS A 117 -7.93 -6.77 3.54
CA LYS A 117 -8.49 -7.78 4.45
C LYS A 117 -9.03 -8.95 3.64
N ILE A 118 -8.56 -10.16 3.96
CA ILE A 118 -9.03 -11.41 3.36
C ILE A 118 -9.34 -12.39 4.49
N GLY A 119 -10.60 -12.73 4.64
CA GLY A 119 -11.07 -13.49 5.79
C GLY A 119 -10.78 -12.76 7.11
N LYS A 120 -10.07 -13.43 8.02
CA LYS A 120 -9.67 -12.87 9.33
C LYS A 120 -8.23 -12.35 9.37
N ILE A 121 -7.59 -12.19 8.22
CA ILE A 121 -6.22 -11.72 8.09
C ILE A 121 -6.21 -10.38 7.35
N ILE A 122 -5.43 -9.44 7.86
CA ILE A 122 -5.14 -8.17 7.21
C ILE A 122 -3.71 -8.26 6.68
N TYR A 123 -3.57 -8.14 5.38
CA TYR A 123 -2.30 -8.09 4.68
C TYR A 123 -1.90 -6.63 4.48
N MET A 124 -0.64 -6.32 4.74
CA MET A 124 -0.04 -5.04 4.42
C MET A 124 1.07 -5.25 3.39
N CYS A 125 0.84 -4.77 2.17
CA CYS A 125 1.88 -4.56 1.19
C CYS A 125 2.49 -3.17 1.42
N TYR A 126 3.80 -3.05 1.33
CA TYR A 126 4.49 -1.77 1.47
C TYR A 126 5.80 -1.79 0.68
N THR A 127 6.33 -0.63 0.41
CA THR A 127 7.64 -0.49 -0.22
C THR A 127 8.71 -0.54 0.86
N ALA A 128 9.61 -1.51 0.74
CA ALA A 128 10.80 -1.64 1.59
C ALA A 128 12.01 -1.05 0.87
N PHE A 129 12.74 -0.17 1.54
CA PHE A 129 13.89 0.52 0.99
C PHE A 129 14.99 0.69 2.03
N ASP A 130 16.21 0.30 1.72
CA ASP A 130 17.38 0.38 2.61
C ASP A 130 18.35 1.53 2.26
N GLY A 131 18.06 2.26 1.17
CA GLY A 131 18.87 3.39 0.71
C GLY A 131 19.91 3.04 -0.36
N ILE A 132 20.10 1.76 -0.72
CA ILE A 132 21.16 1.35 -1.68
C ILE A 132 20.57 0.82 -2.98
N GLY A 133 19.74 -0.22 -2.90
CA GLY A 133 19.18 -0.86 -4.09
C GLY A 133 17.92 -0.16 -4.61
N PRO A 134 17.31 -0.67 -5.65
CA PRO A 134 15.96 -0.23 -6.02
C PRO A 134 14.97 -0.63 -4.92
N PRO A 135 13.92 0.20 -4.68
CA PRO A 135 12.86 -0.15 -3.73
C PRO A 135 12.14 -1.43 -4.18
N ARG A 136 11.74 -2.23 -3.21
CA ARG A 136 11.08 -3.52 -3.43
C ARG A 136 9.82 -3.65 -2.61
N VAL A 137 8.89 -4.46 -3.07
CA VAL A 137 7.67 -4.73 -2.30
C VAL A 137 7.91 -5.79 -1.25
N ALA A 138 7.53 -5.45 -0.01
CA ALA A 138 7.41 -6.39 1.08
C ALA A 138 5.94 -6.60 1.46
N VAL A 139 5.64 -7.76 1.99
CA VAL A 139 4.32 -8.11 2.54
C VAL A 139 4.48 -8.62 3.96
N THR A 140 3.64 -8.13 4.85
CA THR A 140 3.41 -8.67 6.19
C THR A 140 1.92 -8.86 6.42
N SER A 141 1.55 -9.50 7.51
CA SER A 141 0.14 -9.69 7.87
C SER A 141 -0.06 -9.65 9.38
N ILE A 142 -1.30 -9.43 9.77
CA ILE A 142 -1.75 -9.46 11.16
C ILE A 142 -3.16 -10.04 11.22
N THR A 143 -3.51 -10.73 12.30
CA THR A 143 -4.90 -11.14 12.49
C THR A 143 -5.81 -9.95 12.75
N GLU A 144 -7.04 -9.98 12.25
CA GLU A 144 -8.03 -8.94 12.51
C GLU A 144 -8.22 -8.69 14.02
N LYS A 145 -8.18 -9.76 14.83
CA LYS A 145 -8.26 -9.66 16.29
C LYS A 145 -7.13 -8.80 16.87
N ASN A 146 -5.88 -9.10 16.53
CA ASN A 146 -4.73 -8.35 17.03
C ASN A 146 -4.74 -6.90 16.52
N PHE A 147 -5.13 -6.70 15.27
CA PHE A 147 -5.27 -5.37 14.68
C PHE A 147 -6.29 -4.50 15.43
N LEU A 148 -7.48 -5.05 15.72
CA LEU A 148 -8.53 -4.33 16.44
C LEU A 148 -8.17 -4.08 17.91
N LEU A 149 -7.43 -5.00 18.54
CA LEU A 149 -6.91 -4.84 19.90
C LEU A 149 -5.68 -3.92 19.98
N LYS A 150 -5.19 -3.38 18.84
CA LYS A 150 -3.95 -2.58 18.76
C LYS A 150 -2.71 -3.35 19.24
N ASN A 151 -2.77 -4.67 19.17
CA ASN A 151 -1.64 -5.55 19.43
C ASN A 151 -0.87 -5.75 18.12
N TRP A 152 0.09 -4.86 17.85
CA TRP A 152 0.80 -4.76 16.56
C TRP A 152 1.81 -5.88 16.31
N GLN A 153 1.39 -7.12 16.54
CA GLN A 153 2.19 -8.32 16.26
C GLN A 153 2.07 -8.70 14.78
N TRP A 154 2.75 -7.90 13.94
CA TRP A 154 2.87 -8.20 12.53
C TRP A 154 3.78 -9.41 12.30
N GLU A 155 3.37 -10.30 11.43
CA GLU A 155 4.19 -11.43 10.99
C GLU A 155 5.52 -10.95 10.39
N LYS A 156 6.51 -11.83 10.33
CA LYS A 156 7.79 -11.53 9.68
C LYS A 156 7.55 -11.14 8.22
N PRO A 157 8.00 -9.98 7.75
CA PRO A 157 7.79 -9.56 6.38
C PRO A 157 8.62 -10.37 5.40
N VAL A 158 8.10 -10.47 4.19
CA VAL A 158 8.75 -11.18 3.07
C VAL A 158 8.78 -10.25 1.86
N ILE A 159 9.94 -10.12 1.22
CA ILE A 159 10.05 -9.49 -0.10
C ILE A 159 9.40 -10.39 -1.15
N ILE A 160 8.52 -9.83 -1.94
CA ILE A 160 7.74 -10.58 -2.94
C ILE A 160 8.07 -10.20 -4.39
N THR A 161 8.91 -9.22 -4.61
CA THR A 161 9.33 -8.77 -5.95
C THR A 161 10.78 -9.13 -6.25
N PRO A 162 11.16 -9.31 -7.53
CA PRO A 162 12.52 -9.66 -7.92
C PRO A 162 13.54 -8.61 -7.50
N ALA A 163 14.77 -9.02 -7.25
CA ALA A 163 15.87 -8.11 -7.00
C ALA A 163 16.28 -7.38 -8.31
N GLY A 164 16.80 -6.16 -8.16
CA GLY A 164 17.35 -5.39 -9.30
C GLY A 164 16.33 -4.54 -10.05
N PHE A 165 15.06 -4.60 -9.69
CA PHE A 165 14.00 -3.80 -10.31
C PHE A 165 13.34 -2.87 -9.28
N ASP A 166 13.06 -1.62 -9.70
CA ASP A 166 12.20 -0.70 -8.95
C ASP A 166 10.78 -1.22 -9.04
N ASP A 167 10.26 -1.74 -7.92
CA ASP A 167 8.90 -2.25 -7.84
C ASP A 167 8.26 -1.81 -6.52
N LYS A 168 7.08 -1.21 -6.61
CA LYS A 168 6.35 -0.66 -5.46
C LYS A 168 4.84 -0.55 -5.71
N ASP A 169 4.14 0.18 -4.85
CA ASP A 169 2.69 0.47 -4.96
C ASP A 169 1.83 -0.80 -5.08
N THR A 170 2.23 -1.89 -4.44
CA THR A 170 1.55 -3.19 -4.59
C THR A 170 0.30 -3.27 -3.74
N CYS A 171 -0.76 -3.85 -4.32
CA CYS A 171 -1.96 -4.21 -3.59
C CYS A 171 -2.49 -5.59 -4.02
N ILE A 172 -3.11 -6.29 -3.08
CA ILE A 172 -3.77 -7.58 -3.30
C ILE A 172 -5.26 -7.33 -3.51
N PHE A 173 -5.87 -7.98 -4.49
CA PHE A 173 -7.32 -7.97 -4.63
C PHE A 173 -7.98 -8.74 -3.49
N PRO A 174 -9.08 -8.23 -2.91
CA PRO A 174 -9.71 -8.87 -1.74
C PRO A 174 -10.35 -10.22 -2.05
N GLU A 175 -10.60 -10.50 -3.32
CA GLU A 175 -11.24 -11.73 -3.80
C GLU A 175 -10.41 -12.41 -4.87
N LYS A 176 -10.60 -13.74 -4.98
CA LYS A 176 -9.97 -14.52 -6.04
C LYS A 176 -10.66 -14.29 -7.38
N THR A 177 -9.87 -14.16 -8.42
CA THR A 177 -10.30 -14.15 -9.81
C THR A 177 -9.84 -15.45 -10.46
N ASN A 178 -10.79 -16.25 -10.99
CA ASN A 178 -10.48 -17.56 -11.56
C ASN A 178 -9.69 -18.49 -10.63
N GLY A 179 -10.06 -18.49 -9.33
CA GLY A 179 -9.43 -19.34 -8.32
C GLY A 179 -8.05 -18.87 -7.82
N LYS A 180 -7.52 -17.74 -8.33
CA LYS A 180 -6.23 -17.18 -7.96
C LYS A 180 -6.40 -15.78 -7.36
N TYR A 181 -5.44 -15.36 -6.55
CA TYR A 181 -5.36 -13.97 -6.11
C TYR A 181 -4.69 -13.14 -7.19
N PHE A 182 -5.30 -12.01 -7.53
CA PHE A 182 -4.70 -11.02 -8.41
C PHE A 182 -3.98 -9.97 -7.57
N ILE A 183 -2.78 -9.62 -7.99
CA ILE A 183 -1.96 -8.60 -7.35
C ILE A 183 -1.61 -7.55 -8.39
N LEU A 184 -1.75 -6.28 -8.01
CA LEU A 184 -1.22 -5.17 -8.79
C LEU A 184 0.08 -4.69 -8.16
N HIS A 185 1.03 -4.30 -9.01
CA HIS A 185 2.28 -3.68 -8.60
C HIS A 185 2.75 -2.68 -9.65
N ARG A 186 3.67 -1.80 -9.31
CA ARG A 186 4.26 -0.86 -10.26
C ARG A 186 5.73 -1.21 -10.50
N MET A 187 6.02 -1.73 -11.67
CA MET A 187 7.40 -1.98 -12.12
C MET A 187 7.87 -0.77 -12.93
N GLY A 188 8.82 -0.02 -12.39
CA GLY A 188 9.27 1.23 -13.00
C GLY A 188 8.15 2.26 -13.14
N ASN A 189 7.71 2.53 -14.35
CA ASN A 189 6.72 3.56 -14.67
C ASN A 189 5.31 3.02 -14.94
N GLU A 190 5.13 1.70 -14.95
CA GLU A 190 3.91 1.05 -15.41
C GLU A 190 3.23 0.25 -14.30
N ILE A 191 1.91 0.21 -14.30
CA ILE A 191 1.12 -0.69 -13.47
C ILE A 191 1.06 -2.05 -14.14
N CYS A 192 1.52 -3.07 -13.41
CA CYS A 192 1.54 -4.46 -13.79
C CYS A 192 0.60 -5.28 -12.89
N GLY A 193 0.21 -6.44 -13.38
CA GLY A 193 -0.52 -7.44 -12.62
C GLY A 193 0.15 -8.81 -12.67
N ASP A 194 -0.07 -9.62 -11.64
CA ASP A 194 0.30 -11.03 -11.62
C ASP A 194 -0.75 -11.84 -10.84
N TYR A 195 -0.76 -13.16 -11.05
CA TYR A 195 -1.66 -14.09 -10.37
C TYR A 195 -0.90 -15.01 -9.44
N LEU A 196 -1.30 -15.02 -8.17
CA LEU A 196 -0.77 -15.90 -7.14
C LEU A 196 -1.74 -17.05 -6.86
N LYS A 197 -1.23 -18.26 -6.70
CA LYS A 197 -2.04 -19.45 -6.34
C LYS A 197 -2.52 -19.38 -4.89
N SER A 198 -1.68 -18.85 -4.02
CA SER A 198 -1.96 -18.69 -2.60
C SER A 198 -1.36 -17.40 -2.06
N LEU A 199 -1.70 -17.03 -0.81
CA LEU A 199 -1.08 -15.93 -0.07
C LEU A 199 0.02 -16.43 0.88
N ASN A 200 0.59 -17.60 0.61
CA ASN A 200 1.78 -18.08 1.29
C ASN A 200 3.03 -17.45 0.63
N PHE A 201 3.37 -16.25 1.02
CA PHE A 201 4.50 -15.50 0.46
C PHE A 201 5.88 -16.09 0.77
N LYS A 202 5.97 -17.19 1.54
CA LYS A 202 7.21 -17.97 1.65
C LYS A 202 7.49 -18.78 0.39
N THR A 203 6.47 -19.08 -0.40
CA THR A 203 6.54 -19.87 -1.63
C THR A 203 6.03 -19.16 -2.86
N GLU A 204 5.20 -18.13 -2.70
CA GLU A 204 4.63 -17.33 -3.79
C GLU A 204 5.31 -15.97 -3.86
N THR A 205 5.70 -15.57 -5.06
CA THR A 205 6.31 -14.26 -5.34
C THR A 205 5.75 -13.71 -6.64
N VAL A 206 5.79 -12.39 -6.80
CA VAL A 206 5.47 -11.72 -8.06
C VAL A 206 6.59 -12.04 -9.06
N ARG A 207 6.22 -12.59 -10.20
CA ARG A 207 7.17 -13.07 -11.24
C ARG A 207 6.91 -12.47 -12.60
N LYS A 208 5.72 -11.94 -12.82
CA LYS A 208 5.28 -11.43 -14.12
C LYS A 208 4.87 -9.97 -14.01
N CYS A 209 5.06 -9.26 -15.09
CA CYS A 209 4.44 -7.97 -15.32
C CYS A 209 3.45 -8.13 -16.48
N ILE A 210 2.21 -8.45 -16.17
CA ILE A 210 1.12 -8.32 -17.13
C ILE A 210 0.79 -6.83 -17.15
N ARG A 211 1.19 -6.13 -18.20
CA ARG A 211 0.97 -4.68 -18.30
C ARG A 211 -0.52 -4.37 -18.28
N ILE A 212 -0.95 -3.53 -17.34
CA ILE A 212 -2.32 -3.06 -17.20
C ILE A 212 -2.46 -1.65 -17.78
N ILE A 213 -1.62 -0.72 -17.32
CA ILE A 213 -1.60 0.66 -17.80
C ILE A 213 -0.19 1.24 -17.67
N GLY A 214 0.19 2.07 -18.62
CA GLY A 214 1.45 2.82 -18.58
C GLY A 214 1.24 4.30 -18.83
N PRO A 215 2.31 5.10 -18.75
CA PRO A 215 2.29 6.53 -19.05
C PRO A 215 1.72 6.82 -20.43
N ARG A 216 1.01 7.94 -20.54
CA ARG A 216 0.42 8.41 -21.82
C ARG A 216 1.22 9.57 -22.37
N ILE A 217 1.69 9.45 -23.60
CA ILE A 217 2.48 10.48 -24.27
C ILE A 217 1.67 11.79 -24.32
N ASN A 218 2.34 12.90 -23.98
CA ASN A 218 1.75 14.25 -23.97
C ASN A 218 0.53 14.43 -23.09
N LYS A 219 0.37 13.62 -22.02
CA LYS A 219 -0.67 13.78 -20.99
C LYS A 219 -0.03 14.11 -19.64
N TRP A 220 -0.85 14.46 -18.66
CA TRP A 220 -0.41 14.79 -17.31
C TRP A 220 0.31 13.64 -16.59
N ASP A 221 0.08 12.40 -17.02
CA ASP A 221 0.65 11.15 -16.51
C ASP A 221 1.77 10.59 -17.43
N ASN A 222 2.43 11.45 -18.21
CA ASN A 222 3.44 11.05 -19.19
C ASN A 222 4.75 10.49 -18.59
N ALA A 223 5.00 10.75 -17.31
CA ALA A 223 6.22 10.28 -16.64
C ALA A 223 6.03 8.90 -15.99
N LYS A 224 4.94 8.71 -15.26
CA LYS A 224 4.62 7.44 -14.57
C LYS A 224 3.16 7.40 -14.15
N VAL A 225 2.65 6.19 -13.96
CA VAL A 225 1.37 5.91 -13.31
C VAL A 225 1.61 5.07 -12.05
N GLY A 226 0.76 5.20 -11.04
CA GLY A 226 0.88 4.46 -9.78
C GLY A 226 -0.47 4.06 -9.23
N ILE A 227 -0.46 3.02 -8.38
CA ILE A 227 -1.63 2.50 -7.71
C ILE A 227 -1.77 3.27 -6.39
N SER A 228 -2.98 3.72 -6.08
CA SER A 228 -3.29 4.36 -4.80
C SER A 228 -3.84 3.35 -3.79
N ALA A 229 -5.16 3.27 -3.65
CA ALA A 229 -5.79 2.32 -2.75
C ALA A 229 -5.94 0.93 -3.40
N PRO A 230 -5.95 -0.15 -2.60
CA PRO A 230 -6.38 -1.45 -3.10
C PRO A 230 -7.81 -1.38 -3.65
N PRO A 231 -8.15 -2.22 -4.63
CA PRO A 231 -9.51 -2.34 -5.11
C PRO A 231 -10.47 -2.71 -3.98
N ILE A 232 -11.63 -2.11 -3.99
CA ILE A 232 -12.74 -2.40 -3.07
C ILE A 232 -13.83 -3.17 -3.83
N LYS A 233 -14.61 -3.97 -3.08
CA LYS A 233 -15.77 -4.67 -3.62
C LYS A 233 -16.95 -3.71 -3.82
#